data_05733c56c3a27626d065d5bf6ecbb05d
#
_entry.id   05733c56c3a27626d065d5bf6ecbb05d
#
_cell.length_a   1.000
_cell.length_b   1.000
_cell.length_c   1.000
_cell.angle_alpha   90.00
_cell.angle_beta   90.00
_cell.angle_gamma   90.00
#
_symmetry.space_group_name_H-M   'P 1'
#
loop_
_entity.id
_entity.type
_entity.pdbx_description
1 polymer ?
#
loop_
_entity_poly.entity_id
_entity_poly.type
_entity_poly.pdbx_seq_one_letter_code
_entity_poly.pdbx_strand_id
1 'polypeptide(L)' 'MKKTKAQKKISKVMTEFGKGKLTTNKKVVTDPKQALAIALSEAGKAKKK' A
#
# COMPACT_ATOMS: atom_id res chain seq x y z
N MET A 1 -10.62 -17.63 2.26
CA MET A 1 -9.73 -17.63 1.12
C MET A 1 -8.45 -16.87 1.43
N LYS A 2 -7.38 -17.35 0.84
CA LYS A 2 -6.09 -16.70 1.06
C LYS A 2 -5.89 -15.55 0.09
N LYS A 3 -5.34 -14.48 0.61
CA LYS A 3 -5.00 -13.35 -0.24
C LYS A 3 -3.67 -13.62 -0.94
N THR A 4 -3.55 -13.12 -2.17
CA THR A 4 -2.26 -13.15 -2.84
C THR A 4 -1.31 -12.21 -2.14
N LYS A 5 -0.01 -12.32 -2.46
CA LYS A 5 0.96 -11.40 -1.89
C LYS A 5 0.62 -9.95 -2.26
N ALA A 6 0.16 -9.75 -3.49
CA ALA A 6 -0.22 -8.42 -3.93
C ALA A 6 -1.37 -7.88 -3.09
N GLN A 7 -2.37 -8.71 -2.83
CA GLN A 7 -3.52 -8.29 -2.04
C GLN A 7 -3.11 -7.98 -0.61
N LYS A 8 -2.21 -8.76 -0.05
CA LYS A 8 -1.72 -8.49 1.29
C LYS A 8 -1.01 -7.15 1.37
N LYS A 9 -0.21 -6.83 0.36
CA LYS A 9 0.49 -5.55 0.32
C LYS A 9 -0.49 -4.39 0.22
N ILE A 10 -1.47 -4.51 -0.66
CA ILE A 10 -2.46 -3.47 -0.83
C ILE A 10 -3.24 -3.26 0.47
N SER A 11 -3.67 -4.35 1.08
CA SER A 11 -4.42 -4.27 2.33
C SER A 11 -3.60 -3.59 3.43
N LYS A 12 -2.32 -3.94 3.53
CA LYS A 12 -1.47 -3.35 4.54
C LYS A 12 -1.31 -1.85 4.33
N VAL A 13 -1.05 -1.45 3.08
CA VAL A 13 -0.86 -0.05 2.76
C VAL A 13 -2.12 0.75 3.09
N MET A 14 -3.27 0.23 2.67
CA MET A 14 -4.53 0.93 2.92
C MET A 14 -4.86 1.00 4.41
N THR A 15 -4.51 -0.05 5.15
CA THR A 15 -4.72 -0.05 6.59
C THR A 15 -3.88 1.05 7.25
N GLU A 16 -2.62 1.14 6.86
CA GLU A 16 -1.75 2.17 7.41
C GLU A 16 -2.21 3.56 7.02
N PHE A 17 -2.70 3.69 5.80
CA PHE A 17 -3.25 4.97 5.37
C PHE A 17 -4.44 5.37 6.25
N GLY A 18 -5.32 4.42 6.53
CA GLY A 18 -6.47 4.70 7.38
C GLY A 18 -6.09 5.08 8.80
N LYS A 19 -4.97 4.59 9.27
CA LYS A 19 -4.47 4.92 10.59
C LYS A 19 -3.65 6.20 10.63
N GLY A 20 -3.38 6.77 9.46
CA GLY A 20 -2.55 7.96 9.36
C GLY A 20 -1.07 7.68 9.55
N LYS A 21 -0.66 6.43 9.34
CA LYS A 21 0.73 6.03 9.54
C LYS A 21 1.45 5.72 8.24
N LEU A 22 0.77 5.82 7.13
CA LEU A 22 1.41 5.55 5.84
C LEU A 22 2.33 6.69 5.49
N THR A 23 3.59 6.36 5.25
CA THR A 23 4.58 7.37 4.89
C THR A 23 5.30 7.00 3.62
N THR A 24 5.75 8.02 2.91
CA THR A 24 6.62 7.86 1.77
C THR A 24 7.58 9.05 1.74
N ASN A 25 8.83 8.80 1.44
CA ASN A 25 9.86 9.85 1.46
C ASN A 25 9.84 10.65 2.76
N LYS A 26 9.62 9.95 3.87
CA LYS A 26 9.61 10.55 5.20
C LYS A 26 8.46 11.52 5.43
N LYS A 27 7.43 11.46 4.58
CA LYS A 27 6.25 12.29 4.74
C LYS A 27 5.03 11.42 4.90
N VAL A 28 4.11 11.84 5.75
CA VAL A 28 2.86 11.11 5.94
C VAL A 28 1.99 11.29 4.70
N VAL A 29 1.50 10.19 4.18
CA VAL A 29 0.62 10.21 3.02
C VAL A 29 -0.81 10.44 3.48
N THR A 30 -1.40 11.54 3.02
CA THR A 30 -2.78 11.86 3.37
C THR A 30 -3.69 11.86 2.15
N ASP A 31 -3.13 11.74 0.96
CA ASP A 31 -3.89 11.76 -0.29
C ASP A 31 -4.29 10.33 -0.66
N PRO A 32 -5.60 10.05 -0.78
CA PRO A 32 -6.03 8.70 -1.13
C PRO A 32 -5.50 8.24 -2.50
N LYS A 33 -5.34 9.15 -3.44
CA LYS A 33 -4.79 8.78 -4.74
C LYS A 33 -3.34 8.34 -4.60
N GLN A 34 -2.59 9.03 -3.77
CA GLN A 34 -1.21 8.68 -3.54
C GLN A 34 -1.11 7.35 -2.79
N ALA A 35 -1.98 7.13 -1.81
CA ALA A 35 -2.00 5.87 -1.09
C ALA A 35 -2.27 4.71 -2.04
N LEU A 36 -3.22 4.90 -2.97
CA LEU A 36 -3.52 3.88 -3.95
C LEU A 36 -2.32 3.60 -4.85
N ALA A 37 -1.65 4.65 -5.28
CA ALA A 37 -0.46 4.48 -6.12
C ALA A 37 0.64 3.69 -5.39
N ILE A 38 0.83 3.99 -4.11
CA ILE A 38 1.80 3.27 -3.31
C ILE A 38 1.40 1.80 -3.17
N ALA A 39 0.10 1.56 -2.92
CA ALA A 39 -0.39 0.20 -2.79
C ALA A 39 -0.16 -0.59 -4.07
N LEU A 40 -0.46 0.01 -5.20
CA LEU A 40 -0.27 -0.66 -6.49
C LEU A 40 1.21 -0.91 -6.76
N SER A 41 2.06 0.03 -6.38
CA SER A 41 3.50 -0.14 -6.54
C SER A 41 4.00 -1.31 -5.71
N GLU A 42 3.56 -1.41 -4.46
CA GLU A 42 3.96 -2.51 -3.60
C GLU A 42 3.42 -3.84 -4.11
N ALA A 43 2.18 -3.82 -4.60
CA ALA A 43 1.60 -5.03 -5.18
C ALA A 43 2.38 -5.48 -6.41
N GLY A 44 2.82 -4.53 -7.22
CA GLY A 44 3.63 -4.84 -8.38
C GLY A 44 4.94 -5.50 -8.01
N LYS A 45 5.57 -5.01 -6.95
CA LYS A 45 6.80 -5.62 -6.47
C LYS A 45 6.56 -7.03 -5.96
N ALA A 46 5.44 -7.23 -5.26
CA ALA A 46 5.12 -8.54 -4.72
C ALA A 46 4.85 -9.55 -5.82
N LYS A 47 4.37 -9.09 -6.96
CA LYS A 47 4.09 -9.95 -8.10
C LYS A 47 5.30 -10.16 -8.99
N LYS A 48 6.38 -9.52 -8.68
CA LYS A 48 7.57 -9.63 -9.52
C LYS A 48 7.98 -11.08 -9.65
N LYS A 49 8.31 -11.46 -10.85
CA LYS A 49 8.76 -12.83 -11.12
C LYS A 49 10.23 -12.99 -10.86
#